data_5d7c7bb8d09a8c5ae724236f66c71d4f
#
_entry.id   5d7c7bb8d09a8c5ae724236f66c71d4f
#
_cell.length_a   1.000
_cell.length_b   1.000
_cell.length_c   1.000
_cell.angle_alpha   90.00
_cell.angle_beta   90.00
_cell.angle_gamma   90.00
#
_symmetry.space_group_name_H-M   'P 1'
#
loop_
_entity.id
_entity.type
_entity.pdbx_description
1 polymer ?
#
loop_
_entity_poly.entity_id
_entity_poly.type
_entity_poly.pdbx_seq_one_letter_code
_entity_poly.pdbx_strand_id
1 'polypeptide(L)'
;MRKPSLIVLKGLPYSGKTTAAYKLVEKGRKVRLSWTEIADDLRGADEHSRNRLAMDAALRLMRNAFRLGIDVVLDECNLYPPSFALFVSFATQSGASIEYKIIRSSADVCKERCVANGGISEDVARIDLLAEKYADVLK
;
A
#
# COMPACT_ATOMS: atom_id res chain seq x y z
N MET A 1 9.34 15.71 20.61
CA MET A 1 8.37 15.48 19.53
C MET A 1 8.33 14.01 19.16
N ARG A 2 7.16 13.45 18.97
CA ARG A 2 7.03 12.03 18.61
C ARG A 2 7.63 11.76 17.22
N LYS A 3 8.38 10.68 17.09
CA LYS A 3 8.95 10.25 15.83
C LYS A 3 7.83 9.73 14.93
N PRO A 4 7.68 10.22 13.68
CA PRO A 4 6.65 9.71 12.78
C PRO A 4 6.97 8.29 12.31
N SER A 5 5.95 7.59 11.82
CA SER A 5 6.07 6.22 11.35
C SER A 5 5.55 6.08 9.92
N LEU A 6 6.20 5.21 9.17
CA LEU A 6 5.64 4.65 7.94
C LEU A 6 5.01 3.31 8.31
N ILE A 7 3.70 3.21 8.13
CA ILE A 7 2.96 1.99 8.39
C ILE A 7 2.73 1.29 7.05
N VAL A 8 3.43 0.19 6.84
CA VAL A 8 3.39 -0.57 5.58
C VAL A 8 2.35 -1.68 5.73
N LEU A 9 1.22 -1.54 5.04
CA LEU A 9 0.20 -2.60 5.01
C LEU A 9 0.65 -3.69 4.04
N LYS A 10 0.41 -4.93 4.40
CA LYS A 10 0.69 -6.10 3.56
C LYS A 10 -0.53 -6.97 3.48
N GLY A 11 -0.90 -7.40 2.29
CA GLY A 11 -2.04 -8.28 2.11
C GLY A 11 -2.37 -8.51 0.65
N LEU A 12 -3.19 -9.50 0.41
CA LEU A 12 -3.67 -9.84 -0.94
C LEU A 12 -4.59 -8.74 -1.48
N PRO A 13 -4.74 -8.63 -2.80
CA PRO A 13 -5.80 -7.81 -3.37
C PRO A 13 -7.15 -8.23 -2.76
N TYR A 14 -8.01 -7.26 -2.46
CA TYR A 14 -9.32 -7.48 -1.82
C TYR A 14 -9.26 -8.06 -0.40
N SER A 15 -8.12 -7.95 0.28
CA SER A 15 -7.98 -8.43 1.67
C SER A 15 -8.58 -7.50 2.73
N GLY A 16 -8.90 -6.26 2.35
CA GLY A 16 -9.40 -5.26 3.30
C GLY A 16 -8.36 -4.24 3.73
N LYS A 17 -7.24 -4.14 3.01
CA LYS A 17 -6.17 -3.15 3.32
C LYS A 17 -6.70 -1.72 3.34
N THR A 18 -7.49 -1.34 2.33
CA THR A 18 -8.02 0.01 2.23
C THR A 18 -8.95 0.32 3.39
N THR A 19 -9.81 -0.62 3.77
CA THR A 19 -10.67 -0.49 4.95
C THR A 19 -9.83 -0.31 6.23
N ALA A 20 -8.77 -1.11 6.38
CA ALA A 20 -7.86 -1.01 7.51
C ALA A 20 -7.14 0.34 7.52
N ALA A 21 -6.71 0.83 6.34
CA ALA A 21 -6.06 2.12 6.22
C ALA A 21 -6.98 3.26 6.68
N TYR A 22 -8.23 3.28 6.24
CA TYR A 22 -9.19 4.30 6.66
C TYR A 22 -9.46 4.26 8.16
N LYS A 23 -9.53 3.07 8.76
CA LYS A 23 -9.67 2.95 10.22
C LYS A 23 -8.46 3.52 10.97
N LEU A 24 -7.26 3.30 10.45
CA LEU A 24 -6.04 3.86 11.04
C LEU A 24 -6.03 5.38 10.99
N VAL A 25 -6.40 5.98 9.87
CA VAL A 25 -6.37 7.45 9.74
C VAL A 25 -7.42 8.13 10.60
N GLU A 26 -8.51 7.46 10.94
CA GLU A 26 -9.53 7.99 11.87
C GLU A 26 -8.96 8.22 13.28
N LYS A 27 -7.88 7.53 13.65
CA LYS A 27 -7.24 7.64 14.95
C LYS A 27 -6.31 8.86 15.06
N GLY A 28 -6.29 9.72 14.06
CA GLY A 28 -5.60 11.01 14.09
C GLY A 28 -4.13 10.97 13.69
N ARG A 29 -3.65 12.08 13.15
CA ARG A 29 -2.27 12.35 12.73
C ARG A 29 -1.68 11.28 11.81
N LYS A 30 -2.50 10.72 10.95
CA LYS A 30 -2.11 9.74 9.95
C LYS A 30 -2.75 10.08 8.61
N VAL A 31 -2.03 9.89 7.53
CA VAL A 31 -2.56 10.02 6.17
C VAL A 31 -2.37 8.71 5.42
N ARG A 32 -3.35 8.41 4.58
CA ARG A 32 -3.29 7.25 3.69
C ARG A 32 -2.58 7.64 2.40
N LEU A 33 -1.69 6.79 1.93
CA LEU A 33 -0.97 6.99 0.68
C LEU A 33 -1.10 5.74 -0.19
N SER A 34 -1.59 5.92 -1.41
CA SER A 34 -1.60 4.90 -2.44
C SER A 34 -1.05 5.50 -3.73
N TRP A 35 0.17 5.12 -4.10
CA TRP A 35 0.78 5.63 -5.32
C TRP A 35 0.09 5.09 -6.57
N THR A 36 -0.50 3.90 -6.50
CA THR A 36 -1.28 3.34 -7.62
C THR A 36 -2.52 4.17 -7.91
N GLU A 37 -3.20 4.68 -6.89
CA GLU A 37 -4.34 5.58 -7.08
C GLU A 37 -3.90 6.92 -7.70
N ILE A 38 -2.75 7.44 -7.27
CA ILE A 38 -2.18 8.65 -7.88
C ILE A 38 -1.91 8.39 -9.36
N ALA A 39 -1.30 7.25 -9.68
CA ALA A 39 -1.00 6.88 -11.07
C ALA A 39 -2.28 6.76 -11.91
N ASP A 40 -3.34 6.18 -11.34
CA ASP A 40 -4.63 6.03 -12.03
C ASP A 40 -5.26 7.37 -12.37
N ASP A 41 -5.02 8.41 -11.58
CA ASP A 41 -5.52 9.76 -11.83
C ASP A 41 -4.72 10.50 -12.91
N LEU A 42 -3.52 10.03 -13.25
CA LEU A 42 -2.64 10.66 -14.24
C LEU A 42 -2.89 10.14 -15.65
N ARG A 43 -4.15 10.16 -16.06
CA ARG A 43 -4.58 9.70 -17.40
C ARG A 43 -4.03 10.64 -18.47
N GLY A 44 -3.68 10.08 -19.61
CA GLY A 44 -3.12 10.85 -20.72
C GLY A 44 -1.61 10.72 -20.86
N ALA A 45 -0.91 10.30 -19.83
CA ALA A 45 0.50 9.93 -19.91
C ALA A 45 0.60 8.40 -20.12
N ASP A 46 1.72 7.94 -20.69
CA ASP A 46 1.98 6.51 -20.79
C ASP A 46 2.21 5.89 -19.41
N GLU A 47 2.14 4.57 -19.31
CA GLU A 47 2.24 3.86 -18.05
C GLU A 47 3.54 4.16 -17.30
N HIS A 48 4.67 4.16 -18.00
CA HIS A 48 5.98 4.43 -17.39
C HIS A 48 6.01 5.85 -16.78
N SER A 49 5.55 6.85 -17.52
CA SER A 49 5.50 8.24 -17.05
C SER A 49 4.54 8.42 -15.88
N ARG A 50 3.36 7.80 -15.94
CA ARG A 50 2.40 7.85 -14.83
C ARG A 50 3.00 7.27 -13.55
N ASN A 51 3.62 6.11 -13.63
CA ASN A 51 4.21 5.46 -12.47
C ASN A 51 5.34 6.29 -11.88
N ARG A 52 6.18 6.87 -12.73
CA ARG A 52 7.28 7.73 -12.28
C ARG A 52 6.77 8.98 -11.57
N LEU A 53 5.78 9.65 -12.15
CA LEU A 53 5.17 10.84 -11.55
C LEU A 53 4.49 10.50 -10.23
N ALA A 54 3.77 9.40 -10.18
CA ALA A 54 3.08 8.96 -8.97
C ALA A 54 4.06 8.63 -7.84
N MET A 55 5.15 7.94 -8.15
CA MET A 55 6.19 7.64 -7.16
C MET A 55 6.84 8.90 -6.62
N ASP A 56 7.17 9.85 -7.50
CA ASP A 56 7.75 11.13 -7.07
C ASP A 56 6.80 11.89 -6.16
N ALA A 57 5.53 11.97 -6.54
CA ALA A 57 4.50 12.64 -5.74
C ALA A 57 4.32 11.96 -4.38
N ALA A 58 4.31 10.63 -4.36
CA ALA A 58 4.16 9.84 -3.14
C ALA A 58 5.32 10.08 -2.17
N LEU A 59 6.56 10.08 -2.67
CA LEU A 59 7.74 10.32 -1.84
C LEU A 59 7.75 11.74 -1.25
N ARG A 60 7.33 12.72 -2.04
CA ARG A 60 7.22 14.11 -1.56
C ARG A 60 6.15 14.25 -0.49
N LEU A 61 5.01 13.60 -0.68
CA LEU A 61 3.95 13.59 0.33
C LEU A 61 4.45 13.00 1.64
N MET A 62 5.13 11.87 1.57
CA MET A 62 5.72 11.22 2.75
C MET A 62 6.67 12.16 3.48
N ARG A 63 7.61 12.75 2.77
CA ARG A 63 8.59 13.66 3.37
C ARG A 63 7.90 14.82 4.08
N ASN A 64 6.92 15.43 3.42
CA ASN A 64 6.21 16.58 3.99
C ASN A 64 5.36 16.17 5.20
N ALA A 65 4.71 14.99 5.14
CA ALA A 65 3.95 14.47 6.27
C ALA A 65 4.85 14.24 7.48
N PHE A 66 6.00 13.60 7.29
CA PHE A 66 6.95 13.35 8.39
C PHE A 66 7.47 14.65 9.02
N ARG A 67 7.72 15.67 8.22
CA ARG A 67 8.13 16.99 8.73
C ARG A 67 7.07 17.62 9.62
N LEU A 68 5.81 17.32 9.37
CA LEU A 68 4.68 17.79 10.17
C LEU A 68 4.34 16.85 11.33
N GLY A 69 5.12 15.80 11.54
CA GLY A 69 4.86 14.81 12.57
C GLY A 69 3.67 13.92 12.30
N ILE A 70 3.34 13.73 11.02
CA ILE A 70 2.20 12.92 10.59
C ILE A 70 2.70 11.56 10.10
N ASP A 71 2.08 10.49 10.58
CA ASP A 71 2.37 9.13 10.11
C ASP A 71 1.77 8.91 8.72
N VAL A 72 2.41 8.05 7.95
CA VAL A 72 1.93 7.67 6.61
C VAL A 72 1.58 6.20 6.59
N VAL A 73 0.36 5.88 6.16
CA VAL A 73 -0.11 4.52 5.95
C VAL A 73 0.04 4.20 4.46
N LEU A 74 0.97 3.31 4.12
CA LEU A 74 1.20 2.91 2.73
C LEU A 74 0.24 1.79 2.38
N ASP A 75 -0.81 2.13 1.64
CA ASP A 75 -1.90 1.23 1.28
C ASP A 75 -1.67 0.66 -0.12
N GLU A 76 -0.87 -0.39 -0.16
CA GLU A 76 -0.58 -1.22 -1.33
C GLU A 76 -0.51 -2.67 -0.84
N CYS A 77 -0.42 -3.63 -1.76
CA CYS A 77 -0.26 -5.03 -1.36
C CYS A 77 1.06 -5.26 -0.62
N ASN A 78 2.13 -4.57 -1.06
CA ASN A 78 3.46 -4.58 -0.42
C ASN A 78 4.00 -5.99 -0.17
N LEU A 79 3.72 -6.91 -1.10
CA LEU A 79 4.18 -8.30 -1.01
C LEU A 79 5.50 -8.49 -1.73
N TYR A 80 5.69 -7.82 -2.85
CA TYR A 80 6.93 -7.86 -3.63
C TYR A 80 7.92 -6.84 -3.05
N PRO A 81 9.03 -7.27 -2.41
CA PRO A 81 9.93 -6.33 -1.72
C PRO A 81 10.40 -5.14 -2.55
N PRO A 82 10.80 -5.28 -3.82
CA PRO A 82 11.21 -4.12 -4.61
C PRO A 82 10.13 -3.05 -4.76
N SER A 83 8.84 -3.41 -4.68
CA SER A 83 7.74 -2.45 -4.86
C SER A 83 7.61 -1.47 -3.69
N PHE A 84 8.04 -1.84 -2.49
CA PHE A 84 7.96 -0.97 -1.31
C PHE A 84 9.31 -0.60 -0.70
N ALA A 85 10.40 -1.22 -1.15
CA ALA A 85 11.74 -0.97 -0.60
C ALA A 85 12.14 0.50 -0.69
N LEU A 86 11.78 1.19 -1.76
CA LEU A 86 12.09 2.60 -1.95
C LEU A 86 11.40 3.46 -0.87
N PHE A 87 10.15 3.17 -0.56
CA PHE A 87 9.40 3.88 0.49
C PHE A 87 10.03 3.65 1.86
N VAL A 88 10.37 2.41 2.17
CA VAL A 88 11.02 2.06 3.45
C VAL A 88 12.38 2.76 3.58
N SER A 89 13.20 2.70 2.54
CA SER A 89 14.50 3.35 2.53
C SER A 89 14.38 4.86 2.72
N PHE A 90 13.46 5.49 2.01
CA PHE A 90 13.21 6.93 2.09
C PHE A 90 12.72 7.34 3.49
N ALA A 91 11.79 6.57 4.05
CA ALA A 91 11.26 6.83 5.39
C ALA A 91 12.37 6.69 6.45
N THR A 92 13.20 5.66 6.34
CA THR A 92 14.34 5.45 7.24
C THR A 92 15.31 6.63 7.17
N GLN A 93 15.65 7.08 5.98
CA GLN A 93 16.53 8.24 5.78
C GLN A 93 15.93 9.53 6.34
N SER A 94 14.61 9.62 6.35
CA SER A 94 13.88 10.77 6.91
C SER A 94 13.73 10.70 8.43
N GLY A 95 14.26 9.67 9.06
CA GLY A 95 14.19 9.50 10.52
C GLY A 95 12.88 8.88 11.01
N ALA A 96 12.04 8.38 10.12
CA ALA A 96 10.78 7.73 10.51
C ALA A 96 11.01 6.29 10.96
N SER A 97 10.13 5.81 11.83
CA SER A 97 10.07 4.40 12.20
C SER A 97 9.32 3.62 11.12
N ILE A 98 9.61 2.35 10.99
CA ILE A 98 8.90 1.46 10.07
C ILE A 98 8.07 0.47 10.88
N GLU A 99 6.79 0.40 10.55
CA GLU A 99 5.85 -0.54 11.15
C GLU A 99 5.18 -1.33 10.04
N TYR A 100 5.09 -2.64 10.19
CA TYR A 100 4.42 -3.51 9.22
C TYR A 100 3.12 -4.03 9.81
N LYS A 101 2.05 -3.99 9.03
CA LYS A 101 0.76 -4.53 9.44
C LYS A 101 0.23 -5.46 8.37
N ILE A 102 0.09 -6.73 8.72
CA ILE A 102 -0.40 -7.76 7.80
C ILE A 102 -1.91 -7.85 7.92
N ILE A 103 -2.61 -7.73 6.79
CA ILE A 103 -4.06 -7.89 6.71
C ILE A 103 -4.32 -9.33 6.27
N ARG A 104 -4.78 -10.15 7.22
CA ARG A 104 -4.96 -11.58 7.04
C ARG A 104 -6.39 -11.90 6.62
N SER A 105 -6.62 -11.96 5.32
CA SER A 105 -7.86 -12.51 4.76
C SER A 105 -7.47 -13.70 3.89
N SER A 106 -8.27 -14.76 3.95
CA SER A 106 -7.99 -15.96 3.15
C SER A 106 -8.08 -15.64 1.65
N ALA A 107 -7.37 -16.42 0.84
CA ALA A 107 -7.45 -16.29 -0.61
C ALA A 107 -8.90 -16.46 -1.11
N ASP A 108 -9.65 -17.38 -0.51
CA ASP A 108 -11.04 -17.63 -0.88
C ASP A 108 -11.92 -16.40 -0.66
N VAL A 109 -11.78 -15.75 0.50
CA VAL A 109 -12.52 -14.51 0.80
C VAL A 109 -12.13 -13.40 -0.16
N CYS A 110 -10.84 -13.25 -0.46
CA CYS A 110 -10.35 -12.25 -1.40
C CYS A 110 -10.93 -12.48 -2.80
N LYS A 111 -10.96 -13.74 -3.24
CA LYS A 111 -11.54 -14.11 -4.56
C LYS A 111 -13.03 -13.82 -4.63
N GLU A 112 -13.79 -14.12 -3.56
CA GLU A 112 -15.22 -13.80 -3.50
C GLU A 112 -15.46 -12.31 -3.63
N ARG A 113 -14.69 -11.49 -2.90
CA ARG A 113 -14.78 -10.03 -2.96
C ARG A 113 -14.40 -9.49 -4.33
N CYS A 114 -13.38 -10.08 -4.95
CA CYS A 114 -12.95 -9.72 -6.31
C CYS A 114 -14.10 -9.91 -7.31
N VAL A 115 -14.73 -11.07 -7.30
CA VAL A 115 -15.85 -11.38 -8.19
C VAL A 115 -17.04 -10.46 -7.92
N ALA A 116 -17.36 -10.21 -6.65
CA ALA A 116 -18.44 -9.32 -6.26
C ALA A 116 -18.24 -7.88 -6.74
N ASN A 117 -16.99 -7.47 -6.96
CA ASN A 117 -16.63 -6.14 -7.45
C ASN A 117 -16.30 -6.09 -8.95
N GLY A 118 -16.71 -7.12 -9.70
CA GLY A 118 -16.55 -7.14 -11.15
C GLY A 118 -15.20 -7.63 -11.65
N GLY A 119 -14.39 -8.23 -10.79
CA GLY A 119 -13.10 -8.81 -11.19
C GLY A 119 -13.27 -9.98 -12.15
N ILE A 120 -12.35 -10.11 -13.09
CA ILE A 120 -12.34 -11.16 -14.10
C ILE A 120 -11.49 -12.35 -13.64
N SER A 121 -11.52 -13.44 -14.43
CA SER A 121 -10.77 -14.66 -14.09
C SER A 121 -9.28 -14.44 -13.90
N GLU A 122 -8.68 -13.51 -14.64
CA GLU A 122 -7.26 -13.17 -14.48
C GLU A 122 -6.96 -12.55 -13.11
N ASP A 123 -7.87 -11.72 -12.59
CA ASP A 123 -7.75 -11.10 -11.26
C ASP A 123 -7.83 -12.17 -10.17
N VAL A 124 -8.75 -13.13 -10.32
CA VAL A 124 -8.91 -14.25 -9.40
C VAL A 124 -7.65 -15.12 -9.37
N ALA A 125 -7.12 -15.45 -10.56
CA ALA A 125 -5.91 -16.26 -10.70
C ALA A 125 -4.71 -15.55 -10.05
N ARG A 126 -4.62 -14.23 -10.14
CA ARG A 126 -3.55 -13.44 -9.53
C ARG A 126 -3.59 -13.54 -8.00
N ILE A 127 -4.78 -13.55 -7.40
CA ILE A 127 -4.93 -13.71 -5.95
C ILE A 127 -4.33 -15.05 -5.51
N ASP A 128 -4.68 -16.14 -6.20
CA ASP A 128 -4.12 -17.46 -5.89
C ASP A 128 -2.60 -17.50 -6.03
N LEU A 129 -2.09 -16.92 -7.09
CA LEU A 129 -0.65 -16.87 -7.35
C LEU A 129 0.08 -16.12 -6.23
N LEU A 130 -0.44 -14.97 -5.82
CA LEU A 130 0.17 -14.17 -4.76
C LEU A 130 0.05 -14.85 -3.39
N ALA A 131 -1.09 -15.50 -3.12
CA ALA A 131 -1.30 -16.22 -1.87
C ALA A 131 -0.29 -17.37 -1.71
N GLU A 132 -0.02 -18.09 -2.79
CA GLU A 132 0.96 -19.18 -2.79
C GLU A 132 2.40 -18.63 -2.67
N LYS A 133 2.74 -17.67 -3.50
CA LYS A 133 4.09 -17.11 -3.57
C LYS A 133 4.52 -16.44 -2.26
N TYR A 134 3.60 -15.76 -1.59
CA TYR A 134 3.89 -14.99 -0.37
C TYR A 134 3.24 -15.58 0.88
N ALA A 135 2.97 -16.88 0.88
CA ALA A 135 2.35 -17.57 2.02
C ALA A 135 3.08 -17.31 3.33
N ASP A 136 4.41 -17.29 3.33
CA ASP A 136 5.21 -17.07 4.53
C ASP A 136 5.04 -15.65 5.09
N VAL A 137 4.87 -14.66 4.22
CA VAL A 137 4.66 -13.26 4.62
C VAL A 137 3.26 -13.07 5.20
N LEU A 138 2.28 -13.81 4.67
CA LEU A 138 0.85 -13.62 4.99
C LEU A 138 0.36 -14.46 6.17
N LYS A 139 1.22 -15.21 6.81
CA LYS A 139 0.88 -16.02 7.99
C LYS A 139 0.32 -15.23 9.17
#